data_c39f7d3f0d9d45f5386318bf47dc0249
#
_entry.id   c39f7d3f0d9d45f5386318bf47dc0249
#
_cell.length_a   1.000
_cell.length_b   1.000
_cell.length_c   1.000
_cell.angle_alpha   90.00
_cell.angle_beta   90.00
_cell.angle_gamma   90.00
#
_symmetry.space_group_name_H-M   'P 1'
#
loop_
_entity.id
_entity.type
_entity.pdbx_description
1 polymer ?
#
loop_
_entity_poly.entity_id
_entity_poly.type
_entity_poly.pdbx_seq_one_letter_code
_entity_poly.pdbx_strand_id
1 'polypeptide(L)'
;MKLLSFMKNKVLGSSIDYKILPRKVKFDWEKTPVDWIPNQPYASYFINEINNILPAGEFWFCRLYNKVLPQVTDEKLKHDVQAFIRQEAMHAIAHTSANKEYLSQRNIDIQRNLEIMDFLFTKALADTPFGKEVPKVLDHQWDLFRLGVIATVEHMTCVLGKYALYNKRWEELGADPEMIDLIKWHGSEEIEHRTVAFDLYRHLGGGYLARYYLSVAVIIGVLGL
;
A
#
# COMPACT_ATOMS: atom_id res chain seq x y z
N MET A 1 -6.91 18.69 -11.74
CA MET A 1 -8.33 19.14 -11.73
C MET A 1 -9.28 18.25 -12.55
N LYS A 2 -8.92 17.75 -13.74
CA LYS A 2 -9.78 16.85 -14.54
C LYS A 2 -9.93 15.44 -13.96
N LEU A 3 -8.91 14.89 -13.29
CA LEU A 3 -8.92 13.57 -12.66
C LEU A 3 -9.90 13.49 -11.46
N LEU A 4 -9.89 14.50 -10.60
CA LEU A 4 -10.78 14.62 -9.44
C LEU A 4 -12.27 14.73 -9.80
N SER A 5 -12.59 15.40 -10.91
CA SER A 5 -13.97 15.51 -11.40
C SER A 5 -14.52 14.18 -11.90
N PHE A 6 -13.69 13.38 -12.58
CA PHE A 6 -14.07 12.07 -13.08
C PHE A 6 -14.34 11.07 -11.93
N MET A 7 -13.57 11.17 -10.84
CA MET A 7 -13.68 10.26 -9.70
C MET A 7 -14.86 10.59 -8.77
N LYS A 8 -15.21 11.86 -8.57
CA LYS A 8 -16.34 12.29 -7.71
C LYS A 8 -17.67 11.69 -8.14
N ASN A 9 -17.90 11.49 -9.41
CA ASN A 9 -19.18 11.01 -9.93
C ASN A 9 -19.32 9.48 -9.93
N LYS A 10 -18.25 8.71 -9.61
CA LYS A 10 -18.22 7.25 -9.70
C LYS A 10 -18.25 6.52 -8.34
N VAL A 11 -18.06 7.22 -7.23
CA VAL A 11 -17.86 6.60 -5.89
C VAL A 11 -19.17 6.33 -5.12
N LEU A 12 -20.31 6.87 -5.58
CA LEU A 12 -21.60 6.73 -4.89
C LEU A 12 -22.60 5.88 -5.70
N GLY A 13 -22.53 4.55 -5.53
CA GLY A 13 -23.69 3.67 -5.71
C GLY A 13 -24.01 3.22 -7.13
N SER A 14 -23.36 2.20 -7.60
CA SER A 14 -23.85 1.10 -8.46
C SER A 14 -22.74 0.06 -8.53
N SER A 15 -23.04 -1.18 -8.90
CA SER A 15 -22.08 -2.21 -9.29
C SER A 15 -21.35 -1.77 -10.58
N ILE A 16 -20.47 -0.80 -10.45
CA ILE A 16 -19.65 -0.32 -11.56
C ILE A 16 -18.56 -1.37 -11.71
N ASP A 17 -18.43 -1.90 -12.90
CA ASP A 17 -17.31 -2.74 -13.29
C ASP A 17 -16.04 -1.87 -13.22
N TYR A 18 -15.37 -1.88 -12.05
CA TYR A 18 -14.16 -1.12 -11.79
C TYR A 18 -13.04 -1.74 -12.60
N LYS A 19 -12.48 -0.94 -13.48
CA LYS A 19 -11.28 -1.32 -14.18
C LYS A 19 -10.08 -0.75 -13.44
N ILE A 20 -9.27 -1.62 -12.86
CA ILE A 20 -8.01 -1.25 -12.20
C ILE A 20 -7.01 -0.88 -13.30
N LEU A 21 -6.57 0.37 -13.32
CA LEU A 21 -5.71 0.91 -14.36
C LEU A 21 -4.45 1.53 -13.74
N PRO A 22 -3.28 0.86 -13.85
CA PRO A 22 -2.02 1.42 -13.40
C PRO A 22 -1.72 2.74 -14.11
N ARG A 23 -1.36 3.77 -13.36
CA ARG A 23 -0.99 5.09 -13.89
C ARG A 23 0.51 5.28 -13.78
N LYS A 24 1.13 5.74 -14.87
CA LYS A 24 2.53 6.18 -14.81
C LYS A 24 2.55 7.60 -14.31
N VAL A 25 3.19 7.79 -13.16
CA VAL A 25 3.40 9.10 -12.55
C VAL A 25 4.89 9.39 -12.45
N LYS A 26 5.22 10.66 -12.37
CA LYS A 26 6.57 11.16 -12.09
C LYS A 26 6.42 12.36 -11.20
N PHE A 27 7.17 12.41 -10.12
CA PHE A 27 7.21 13.49 -9.15
C PHE A 27 8.55 14.22 -9.23
N ASP A 28 8.53 15.53 -8.94
CA ASP A 28 9.70 16.38 -8.90
C ASP A 28 9.91 16.92 -7.48
N TRP A 29 10.85 16.30 -6.77
CA TRP A 29 11.11 16.60 -5.36
C TRP A 29 12.05 17.78 -5.13
N GLU A 30 12.54 18.45 -6.17
CA GLU A 30 13.58 19.49 -6.05
C GLU A 30 13.20 20.59 -5.09
N LYS A 31 11.94 21.03 -5.12
CA LYS A 31 11.44 22.16 -4.34
C LYS A 31 10.60 21.76 -3.12
N THR A 32 10.28 20.50 -2.96
CA THR A 32 9.43 20.01 -1.86
C THR A 32 10.15 20.15 -0.51
N PRO A 33 9.64 20.92 0.47
CA PRO A 33 10.24 21.05 1.78
C PRO A 33 9.98 19.82 2.65
N VAL A 34 10.82 19.57 3.66
CA VAL A 34 10.66 18.43 4.59
C VAL A 34 9.38 18.57 5.42
N ASP A 35 9.10 19.77 5.88
CA ASP A 35 7.87 20.18 6.56
C ASP A 35 6.84 20.67 5.55
N TRP A 36 6.48 19.80 4.63
CA TRP A 36 5.65 20.11 3.47
C TRP A 36 4.21 20.58 3.80
N ILE A 37 3.75 20.43 5.05
CA ILE A 37 2.54 21.08 5.57
C ILE A 37 2.98 22.25 6.46
N PRO A 38 2.82 23.51 6.01
CA PRO A 38 3.26 24.68 6.77
C PRO A 38 2.68 24.70 8.20
N ASN A 39 3.54 24.97 9.17
CA ASN A 39 3.22 25.02 10.60
C ASN A 39 2.67 23.70 11.19
N GLN A 40 2.85 22.57 10.49
CA GLN A 40 2.45 21.23 10.94
C GLN A 40 3.60 20.22 10.79
N PRO A 41 4.75 20.42 11.44
CA PRO A 41 5.91 19.56 11.24
C PRO A 41 5.65 18.10 11.61
N TYR A 42 4.92 17.85 12.69
CA TYR A 42 4.59 16.49 13.11
C TYR A 42 3.75 15.72 12.06
N ALA A 43 2.78 16.40 11.43
CA ALA A 43 1.98 15.80 10.38
C ALA A 43 2.82 15.49 9.14
N SER A 44 3.71 16.41 8.74
CA SER A 44 4.65 16.21 7.64
C SER A 44 5.57 15.01 7.91
N TYR A 45 6.18 14.92 9.08
CA TYR A 45 7.07 13.83 9.46
C TYR A 45 6.33 12.50 9.55
N PHE A 46 5.13 12.46 10.12
CA PHE A 46 4.34 11.23 10.21
C PHE A 46 4.02 10.66 8.84
N ILE A 47 3.66 11.51 7.87
CA ILE A 47 3.38 11.05 6.51
C ILE A 47 4.67 10.66 5.78
N ASN A 48 5.78 11.35 6.03
CA ASN A 48 7.09 10.95 5.51
C ASN A 48 7.50 9.56 6.02
N GLU A 49 7.18 9.20 7.27
CA GLU A 49 7.41 7.84 7.79
C GLU A 49 6.56 6.80 7.05
N ILE A 50 5.31 7.09 6.73
CA ILE A 50 4.49 6.20 5.89
C ILE A 50 5.18 5.98 4.53
N ASN A 51 5.68 7.03 3.89
CA ASN A 51 6.44 6.93 2.64
C ASN A 51 7.66 6.01 2.77
N ASN A 52 8.30 5.93 3.95
CA ASN A 52 9.48 5.08 4.17
C ASN A 52 9.12 3.59 4.22
N ILE A 53 7.98 3.25 4.79
CA ILE A 53 7.61 1.85 5.05
C ILE A 53 6.93 1.18 3.85
N LEU A 54 6.23 1.95 3.01
CA LEU A 54 5.41 1.43 1.91
C LEU A 54 6.21 0.59 0.89
N PRO A 55 7.36 1.04 0.33
CA PRO A 55 8.01 0.33 -0.77
C PRO A 55 8.33 -1.13 -0.47
N ALA A 56 8.83 -1.43 0.72
CA ALA A 56 9.21 -2.79 1.09
C ALA A 56 7.99 -3.71 1.19
N GLY A 57 6.87 -3.18 1.73
CA GLY A 57 5.58 -3.87 1.81
C GLY A 57 4.99 -4.12 0.44
N GLU A 58 4.89 -3.10 -0.40
CA GLU A 58 4.30 -3.17 -1.74
C GLU A 58 5.05 -4.12 -2.67
N PHE A 59 6.40 -4.11 -2.63
CA PHE A 59 7.20 -5.12 -3.33
C PHE A 59 6.98 -6.54 -2.78
N TRP A 60 6.76 -6.68 -1.47
CA TRP A 60 6.42 -7.97 -0.88
C TRP A 60 5.03 -8.42 -1.30
N PHE A 61 4.03 -7.53 -1.40
CA PHE A 61 2.72 -7.83 -1.97
C PHE A 61 2.86 -8.40 -3.39
N CYS A 62 3.60 -7.70 -4.25
CA CYS A 62 3.85 -8.14 -5.62
C CYS A 62 4.46 -9.55 -5.68
N ARG A 63 5.44 -9.85 -4.82
CA ARG A 63 6.08 -11.18 -4.79
C ARG A 63 5.10 -12.28 -4.39
N LEU A 64 4.36 -12.08 -3.28
CA LEU A 64 3.40 -13.07 -2.80
C LEU A 64 2.26 -13.30 -3.79
N TYR A 65 1.72 -12.21 -4.36
CA TYR A 65 0.63 -12.32 -5.33
C TYR A 65 1.06 -13.05 -6.61
N ASN A 66 2.26 -12.79 -7.12
CA ASN A 66 2.81 -13.57 -8.24
C ASN A 66 2.99 -15.06 -7.89
N LYS A 67 3.40 -15.39 -6.65
CA LYS A 67 3.52 -16.78 -6.18
C LYS A 67 2.17 -17.50 -6.22
N VAL A 68 1.10 -16.86 -5.74
CA VAL A 68 -0.21 -17.50 -5.63
C VAL A 68 -1.10 -17.36 -6.86
N LEU A 69 -0.77 -16.47 -7.78
CA LEU A 69 -1.55 -16.20 -9.01
C LEU A 69 -1.90 -17.45 -9.82
N PRO A 70 -1.02 -18.47 -9.97
CA PRO A 70 -1.38 -19.72 -10.66
C PRO A 70 -2.51 -20.52 -10.00
N GLN A 71 -2.82 -20.27 -8.73
CA GLN A 71 -3.89 -20.94 -7.98
C GLN A 71 -5.26 -20.24 -8.17
N VAL A 72 -5.29 -19.05 -8.79
CA VAL A 72 -6.52 -18.30 -9.01
C VAL A 72 -7.25 -18.86 -10.23
N THR A 73 -8.43 -19.44 -9.99
CA THR A 73 -9.27 -20.07 -11.02
C THR A 73 -10.36 -19.14 -11.59
N ASP A 74 -10.70 -18.07 -10.89
CA ASP A 74 -11.62 -17.05 -11.38
C ASP A 74 -10.87 -16.06 -12.28
N GLU A 75 -11.23 -16.01 -13.58
CA GLU A 75 -10.52 -15.22 -14.58
C GLU A 75 -10.64 -13.70 -14.33
N LYS A 76 -11.79 -13.24 -13.79
CA LYS A 76 -11.94 -11.82 -13.43
C LYS A 76 -11.02 -11.46 -12.26
N LEU A 77 -11.04 -12.23 -11.20
CA LEU A 77 -10.15 -12.04 -10.05
C LEU A 77 -8.68 -12.11 -10.47
N LYS A 78 -8.32 -13.05 -11.32
CA LYS A 78 -6.96 -13.18 -11.85
C LYS A 78 -6.51 -11.94 -12.59
N HIS A 79 -7.38 -11.38 -13.44
CA HIS A 79 -7.12 -10.12 -14.14
C HIS A 79 -6.97 -8.96 -13.14
N ASP A 80 -7.84 -8.88 -12.13
CA ASP A 80 -7.80 -7.82 -11.11
C ASP A 80 -6.53 -7.92 -10.25
N VAL A 81 -6.10 -9.14 -9.86
CA VAL A 81 -4.83 -9.39 -9.16
C VAL A 81 -3.62 -8.97 -10.01
N GLN A 82 -3.63 -9.25 -11.32
CA GLN A 82 -2.55 -8.81 -12.20
C GLN A 82 -2.51 -7.28 -12.35
N ALA A 83 -3.65 -6.63 -12.34
CA ALA A 83 -3.74 -5.16 -12.38
C ALA A 83 -3.27 -4.54 -11.07
N PHE A 84 -3.67 -5.12 -9.92
CA PHE A 84 -3.19 -4.78 -8.59
C PHE A 84 -1.66 -4.85 -8.50
N ILE A 85 -1.05 -5.97 -8.89
CA ILE A 85 0.42 -6.13 -8.87
C ILE A 85 1.11 -4.98 -9.64
N ARG A 86 0.52 -4.52 -10.74
CA ARG A 86 1.10 -3.41 -11.53
C ARG A 86 0.94 -2.06 -10.82
N GLN A 87 -0.18 -1.81 -10.14
CA GLN A 87 -0.36 -0.58 -9.34
C GLN A 87 0.61 -0.57 -8.16
N GLU A 88 0.68 -1.66 -7.38
CA GLU A 88 1.59 -1.77 -6.24
C GLU A 88 3.07 -1.61 -6.63
N ALA A 89 3.47 -2.16 -7.77
CA ALA A 89 4.83 -1.96 -8.28
C ALA A 89 5.11 -0.49 -8.60
N MET A 90 4.12 0.27 -9.10
CA MET A 90 4.26 1.70 -9.37
C MET A 90 4.26 2.52 -8.07
N HIS A 91 3.46 2.14 -7.07
CA HIS A 91 3.48 2.74 -5.74
C HIS A 91 4.88 2.59 -5.12
N ALA A 92 5.40 1.37 -5.06
CA ALA A 92 6.73 1.08 -4.53
C ALA A 92 7.84 1.89 -5.21
N ILE A 93 7.78 2.05 -6.54
CA ILE A 93 8.75 2.85 -7.30
C ILE A 93 8.64 4.34 -6.94
N ALA A 94 7.42 4.89 -6.86
CA ALA A 94 7.20 6.30 -6.55
C ALA A 94 7.67 6.65 -5.12
N HIS A 95 7.32 5.82 -4.13
CA HIS A 95 7.77 6.00 -2.76
C HIS A 95 9.29 5.77 -2.59
N THR A 96 9.89 4.84 -3.35
CA THR A 96 11.34 4.68 -3.38
C THR A 96 12.04 5.94 -3.93
N SER A 97 11.47 6.58 -4.96
CA SER A 97 11.97 7.86 -5.48
C SER A 97 11.87 8.95 -4.41
N ALA A 98 10.71 9.07 -3.74
CA ALA A 98 10.53 10.01 -2.63
C ALA A 98 11.57 9.79 -1.52
N ASN A 99 11.83 8.54 -1.12
CA ASN A 99 12.83 8.23 -0.11
C ASN A 99 14.24 8.63 -0.51
N LYS A 100 14.64 8.38 -1.76
CA LYS A 100 15.99 8.68 -2.27
C LYS A 100 16.18 10.16 -2.61
N GLU A 101 15.24 10.73 -3.35
CA GLU A 101 15.40 12.06 -3.96
C GLU A 101 14.87 13.17 -3.06
N TYR A 102 13.96 12.84 -2.13
CA TYR A 102 13.36 13.80 -1.22
C TYR A 102 13.99 13.73 0.17
N LEU A 103 13.90 12.59 0.89
CA LEU A 103 14.34 12.51 2.27
C LEU A 103 15.87 12.41 2.39
N SER A 104 16.52 11.47 1.69
CA SER A 104 17.97 11.26 1.83
C SER A 104 18.79 12.45 1.38
N GLN A 105 18.39 13.16 0.31
CA GLN A 105 19.09 14.37 -0.15
C GLN A 105 18.98 15.54 0.84
N ARG A 106 18.03 15.50 1.78
CA ARG A 106 17.87 16.49 2.85
C ARG A 106 18.48 16.06 4.18
N ASN A 107 19.37 15.05 4.13
CA ASN A 107 20.08 14.50 5.30
C ASN A 107 19.12 13.92 6.37
N ILE A 108 17.95 13.44 5.99
CA ILE A 108 17.08 12.69 6.88
C ILE A 108 17.54 11.24 6.87
N ASP A 109 18.00 10.74 8.02
CA ASP A 109 18.40 9.35 8.17
C ASP A 109 17.18 8.44 8.30
N ILE A 110 16.93 7.66 7.25
CA ILE A 110 15.86 6.68 7.19
C ILE A 110 16.39 5.24 7.22
N GLN A 111 17.71 5.05 7.39
CA GLN A 111 18.35 3.75 7.24
C GLN A 111 17.78 2.71 8.20
N ARG A 112 17.58 3.09 9.46
CA ARG A 112 17.02 2.17 10.48
C ARG A 112 15.62 1.68 10.10
N ASN A 113 14.77 2.55 9.59
CA ASN A 113 13.40 2.20 9.18
C ASN A 113 13.43 1.25 7.99
N LEU A 114 14.30 1.52 7.01
CA LEU A 114 14.47 0.63 5.86
C LEU A 114 14.96 -0.76 6.28
N GLU A 115 15.89 -0.85 7.25
CA GLU A 115 16.38 -2.13 7.79
C GLU A 115 15.30 -2.92 8.52
N ILE A 116 14.45 -2.24 9.31
CA ILE A 116 13.30 -2.87 10.00
C ILE A 116 12.31 -3.42 8.96
N MET A 117 11.98 -2.64 7.94
CA MET A 117 11.06 -3.07 6.88
C MET A 117 11.65 -4.21 6.03
N ASP A 118 12.94 -4.13 5.69
CA ASP A 118 13.62 -5.23 5.01
C ASP A 118 13.58 -6.50 5.86
N PHE A 119 13.94 -6.41 7.14
CA PHE A 119 13.84 -7.56 8.05
C PHE A 119 12.43 -8.16 8.09
N LEU A 120 11.40 -7.34 8.21
CA LEU A 120 10.01 -7.78 8.27
C LEU A 120 9.62 -8.54 7.00
N PHE A 121 9.86 -7.98 5.83
CA PHE A 121 9.33 -8.48 4.56
C PHE A 121 10.27 -9.46 3.83
N THR A 122 11.58 -9.47 4.15
CA THR A 122 12.53 -10.41 3.53
C THR A 122 12.99 -11.53 4.46
N LYS A 123 12.74 -11.41 5.78
CA LYS A 123 13.10 -12.43 6.78
C LYS A 123 11.88 -13.00 7.50
N ALA A 124 11.10 -12.17 8.20
CA ALA A 124 10.00 -12.66 9.02
C ALA A 124 8.82 -13.17 8.17
N LEU A 125 8.42 -12.41 7.14
CA LEU A 125 7.30 -12.70 6.24
C LEU A 125 7.73 -13.28 4.88
N ALA A 126 8.98 -13.75 4.76
CA ALA A 126 9.50 -14.37 3.54
C ALA A 126 8.83 -15.71 3.23
N ASP A 127 9.05 -16.23 2.02
CA ASP A 127 8.65 -17.61 1.66
C ASP A 127 9.36 -18.65 2.54
N THR A 128 10.60 -18.36 2.95
CA THR A 128 11.38 -19.14 3.91
C THR A 128 11.65 -18.27 5.15
N PRO A 129 10.69 -18.19 6.11
CA PRO A 129 10.81 -17.32 7.28
C PRO A 129 12.09 -17.65 8.08
N PHE A 130 12.87 -16.63 8.35
CA PHE A 130 14.19 -16.75 9.00
C PHE A 130 15.15 -17.75 8.32
N GLY A 131 15.03 -17.93 6.99
CA GLY A 131 15.82 -18.86 6.20
C GLY A 131 15.42 -20.34 6.36
N LYS A 132 14.30 -20.63 7.01
CA LYS A 132 13.81 -22.01 7.22
C LYS A 132 12.68 -22.31 6.25
N GLU A 133 12.74 -23.46 5.61
CA GLU A 133 11.65 -23.95 4.76
C GLU A 133 10.38 -24.16 5.59
N VAL A 134 9.26 -23.68 5.09
CA VAL A 134 7.94 -24.01 5.64
C VAL A 134 7.63 -25.47 5.29
N PRO A 135 7.21 -26.31 6.26
CA PRO A 135 6.78 -27.67 5.94
C PRO A 135 5.68 -27.65 4.87
N LYS A 136 5.78 -28.51 3.86
CA LYS A 136 4.83 -28.57 2.73
C LYS A 136 3.37 -28.61 3.15
N VAL A 137 3.06 -29.28 4.27
CA VAL A 137 1.71 -29.37 4.84
C VAL A 137 1.20 -28.02 5.36
N LEU A 138 2.07 -27.07 5.65
CA LEU A 138 1.75 -25.72 6.16
C LEU A 138 1.98 -24.60 5.12
N ASP A 139 2.49 -24.93 3.93
CA ASP A 139 2.84 -23.92 2.93
C ASP A 139 1.63 -23.08 2.51
N HIS A 140 0.50 -23.74 2.27
CA HIS A 140 -0.76 -23.04 1.97
C HIS A 140 -1.25 -22.15 3.12
N GLN A 141 -1.16 -22.61 4.36
CA GLN A 141 -1.55 -21.85 5.55
C GLN A 141 -0.64 -20.66 5.77
N TRP A 142 0.65 -20.78 5.46
CA TRP A 142 1.60 -19.69 5.49
C TRP A 142 1.28 -18.62 4.44
N ASP A 143 0.93 -19.03 3.23
CA ASP A 143 0.48 -18.12 2.19
C ASP A 143 -0.83 -17.41 2.60
N LEU A 144 -1.81 -18.14 3.14
CA LEU A 144 -3.06 -17.56 3.65
C LEU A 144 -2.82 -16.57 4.79
N PHE A 145 -1.92 -16.87 5.72
CA PHE A 145 -1.55 -15.93 6.78
C PHE A 145 -1.03 -14.63 6.19
N ARG A 146 -0.08 -14.70 5.26
CA ARG A 146 0.52 -13.52 4.60
C ARG A 146 -0.49 -12.74 3.76
N LEU A 147 -1.35 -13.43 3.02
CA LEU A 147 -2.45 -12.81 2.28
C LEU A 147 -3.44 -12.10 3.20
N GLY A 148 -3.71 -12.64 4.37
CA GLY A 148 -4.55 -12.00 5.38
C GLY A 148 -3.90 -10.74 5.98
N VAL A 149 -2.57 -10.73 6.13
CA VAL A 149 -1.82 -9.50 6.50
C VAL A 149 -2.01 -8.44 5.42
N ILE A 150 -1.78 -8.78 4.14
CA ILE A 150 -1.98 -7.85 3.02
C ILE A 150 -3.42 -7.34 2.99
N ALA A 151 -4.41 -8.21 3.07
CA ALA A 151 -5.82 -7.81 3.05
C ALA A 151 -6.20 -6.85 4.20
N THR A 152 -5.46 -6.90 5.31
CA THR A 152 -5.66 -5.96 6.42
C THR A 152 -5.01 -4.62 6.13
N VAL A 153 -3.76 -4.63 5.63
CA VAL A 153 -3.04 -3.42 5.26
C VAL A 153 -3.81 -2.68 4.17
N GLU A 154 -4.24 -3.37 3.12
CA GLU A 154 -5.05 -2.81 2.03
C GLU A 154 -6.36 -2.18 2.50
N HIS A 155 -6.98 -2.76 3.51
CA HIS A 155 -8.16 -2.12 4.11
C HIS A 155 -7.80 -0.81 4.81
N MET A 156 -6.66 -0.76 5.50
CA MET A 156 -6.19 0.47 6.17
C MET A 156 -5.79 1.54 5.16
N THR A 157 -5.03 1.18 4.13
CA THR A 157 -4.58 2.12 3.09
C THR A 157 -5.75 2.65 2.26
N CYS A 158 -6.77 1.83 1.97
CA CYS A 158 -8.02 2.30 1.37
C CYS A 158 -8.74 3.35 2.24
N VAL A 159 -8.80 3.16 3.57
CA VAL A 159 -9.42 4.13 4.49
C VAL A 159 -8.60 5.43 4.52
N LEU A 160 -7.28 5.34 4.60
CA LEU A 160 -6.37 6.49 4.55
C LEU A 160 -6.42 7.19 3.19
N GLY A 161 -6.45 6.45 2.10
CA GLY A 161 -6.59 6.97 0.74
C GLY A 161 -7.89 7.75 0.55
N LYS A 162 -9.00 7.21 1.06
CA LYS A 162 -10.27 7.94 1.09
C LYS A 162 -10.17 9.24 1.88
N TYR A 163 -9.55 9.20 3.07
CA TYR A 163 -9.32 10.40 3.87
C TYR A 163 -8.49 11.44 3.08
N ALA A 164 -7.39 11.03 2.47
CA ALA A 164 -6.50 11.90 1.70
C ALA A 164 -7.21 12.58 0.52
N LEU A 165 -8.06 11.84 -0.20
CA LEU A 165 -8.80 12.37 -1.34
C LEU A 165 -9.84 13.45 -0.97
N TYR A 166 -10.45 13.32 0.20
CA TYR A 166 -11.48 14.25 0.66
C TYR A 166 -10.95 15.34 1.60
N ASN A 167 -9.73 15.20 2.08
CA ASN A 167 -9.11 16.18 2.95
C ASN A 167 -8.67 17.41 2.14
N LYS A 168 -9.31 18.54 2.38
CA LYS A 168 -8.95 19.83 1.80
C LYS A 168 -8.07 20.66 2.72
N ARG A 169 -7.87 20.19 3.96
CA ARG A 169 -7.15 20.95 4.97
C ARG A 169 -5.69 21.17 4.60
N TRP A 170 -5.08 20.24 3.90
CA TRP A 170 -3.69 20.36 3.45
C TRP A 170 -3.52 21.49 2.44
N GLU A 171 -4.40 21.59 1.42
CA GLU A 171 -4.39 22.68 0.46
C GLU A 171 -4.69 24.03 1.12
N GLU A 172 -5.65 24.07 2.06
CA GLU A 172 -5.99 25.29 2.82
C GLU A 172 -4.82 25.78 3.68
N LEU A 173 -3.95 24.89 4.15
CA LEU A 173 -2.74 25.20 4.89
C LEU A 173 -1.57 25.58 3.98
N GLY A 174 -1.72 25.47 2.67
CA GLY A 174 -0.66 25.74 1.71
C GLY A 174 0.39 24.62 1.63
N ALA A 175 -0.01 23.37 1.89
CA ALA A 175 0.87 22.21 1.79
C ALA A 175 1.45 22.06 0.37
N ASP A 176 2.63 21.45 0.27
CA ASP A 176 3.34 21.27 -0.99
C ASP A 176 2.50 20.45 -1.99
N PRO A 177 2.30 20.96 -3.21
CA PRO A 177 1.41 20.32 -4.18
C PRO A 177 1.93 18.98 -4.69
N GLU A 178 3.25 18.79 -4.79
CA GLU A 178 3.85 17.54 -5.28
C GLU A 178 3.60 16.39 -4.29
N MET A 179 3.74 16.67 -2.99
CA MET A 179 3.42 15.70 -1.95
C MET A 179 1.93 15.39 -1.88
N ILE A 180 1.07 16.40 -2.03
CA ILE A 180 -0.39 16.21 -2.12
C ILE A 180 -0.74 15.32 -3.32
N ASP A 181 -0.12 15.54 -4.46
CA ASP A 181 -0.39 14.77 -5.68
C ASP A 181 0.06 13.30 -5.52
N LEU A 182 1.23 13.03 -4.91
CA LEU A 182 1.67 11.68 -4.56
C LEU A 182 0.62 10.96 -3.70
N ILE A 183 0.22 11.58 -2.59
CA ILE A 183 -0.68 10.95 -1.62
C ILE A 183 -2.08 10.74 -2.22
N LYS A 184 -2.58 11.68 -3.01
CA LYS A 184 -3.90 11.56 -3.64
C LYS A 184 -3.92 10.59 -4.80
N TRP A 185 -2.84 10.53 -5.60
CA TRP A 185 -2.70 9.51 -6.63
C TRP A 185 -2.69 8.12 -6.01
N HIS A 186 -1.80 7.85 -5.05
CA HIS A 186 -1.73 6.58 -4.35
C HIS A 186 -3.08 6.24 -3.73
N GLY A 187 -3.63 7.10 -2.88
CA GLY A 187 -4.92 6.86 -2.23
C GLY A 187 -6.08 6.64 -3.19
N SER A 188 -6.02 7.16 -4.42
CA SER A 188 -7.02 6.88 -5.44
C SER A 188 -6.94 5.47 -6.00
N GLU A 189 -5.73 4.95 -6.18
CA GLU A 189 -5.49 3.58 -6.64
C GLU A 189 -5.81 2.56 -5.53
N GLU A 190 -5.55 2.87 -4.26
CA GLU A 190 -6.00 2.11 -3.09
C GLU A 190 -7.52 1.88 -3.07
N ILE A 191 -8.29 2.91 -3.43
CA ILE A 191 -9.75 2.78 -3.52
C ILE A 191 -10.17 1.94 -4.72
N GLU A 192 -9.43 1.99 -5.83
CA GLU A 192 -9.74 1.21 -7.03
C GLU A 192 -9.58 -0.29 -6.78
N HIS A 193 -8.54 -0.71 -6.09
CA HIS A 193 -8.25 -2.13 -5.83
C HIS A 193 -8.68 -2.64 -4.45
N ARG A 194 -9.45 -1.87 -3.71
CA ARG A 194 -9.86 -2.12 -2.30
C ARG A 194 -10.41 -3.50 -1.97
N THR A 195 -10.93 -4.24 -2.93
CA THR A 195 -11.50 -5.58 -2.70
C THR A 195 -10.57 -6.70 -3.13
N VAL A 196 -9.56 -6.42 -3.96
CA VAL A 196 -8.72 -7.45 -4.60
C VAL A 196 -8.01 -8.32 -3.57
N ALA A 197 -7.39 -7.71 -2.57
CA ALA A 197 -6.68 -8.45 -1.52
C ALA A 197 -7.62 -9.35 -0.72
N PHE A 198 -8.80 -8.83 -0.36
CA PHE A 198 -9.81 -9.61 0.35
C PHE A 198 -10.39 -10.74 -0.50
N ASP A 199 -10.71 -10.45 -1.76
CA ASP A 199 -11.29 -11.43 -2.68
C ASP A 199 -10.29 -12.55 -2.98
N LEU A 200 -9.01 -12.25 -3.16
CA LEU A 200 -7.94 -13.23 -3.32
C LEU A 200 -7.78 -14.11 -2.07
N TYR A 201 -7.73 -13.48 -0.88
CA TYR A 201 -7.67 -14.21 0.38
C TYR A 201 -8.83 -15.20 0.53
N ARG A 202 -10.05 -14.76 0.21
CA ARG A 202 -11.27 -15.58 0.26
C ARG A 202 -11.25 -16.70 -0.79
N HIS A 203 -10.85 -16.38 -2.02
CA HIS A 203 -10.78 -17.34 -3.13
C HIS A 203 -9.84 -18.51 -2.81
N LEU A 204 -8.74 -18.24 -2.14
CA LEU A 204 -7.77 -19.25 -1.73
C LEU A 204 -8.11 -19.96 -0.41
N GLY A 205 -9.30 -19.75 0.15
CA GLY A 205 -9.81 -20.46 1.31
C GLY A 205 -9.66 -19.74 2.65
N GLY A 206 -9.31 -18.45 2.63
CA GLY A 206 -9.20 -17.65 3.84
C GLY A 206 -10.50 -17.52 4.63
N GLY A 207 -10.45 -17.81 5.93
CA GLY A 207 -11.60 -17.83 6.82
C GLY A 207 -11.91 -16.47 7.49
N TYR A 208 -13.18 -16.26 7.84
CA TYR A 208 -13.60 -15.02 8.49
C TYR A 208 -12.93 -14.78 9.85
N LEU A 209 -12.95 -15.78 10.73
CA LEU A 209 -12.39 -15.66 12.08
C LEU A 209 -10.88 -15.41 12.05
N ALA A 210 -10.16 -16.16 11.20
CA ALA A 210 -8.72 -15.97 11.03
C ALA A 210 -8.41 -14.53 10.58
N ARG A 211 -9.16 -14.01 9.60
CA ARG A 211 -9.03 -12.63 9.14
C ARG A 211 -9.30 -11.62 10.27
N TYR A 212 -10.35 -11.84 11.06
CA TYR A 212 -10.70 -10.92 12.16
C TYR A 212 -9.56 -10.80 13.17
N TYR A 213 -9.07 -11.93 13.70
CA TYR A 213 -7.96 -11.93 14.67
C TYR A 213 -6.66 -11.40 14.07
N LEU A 214 -6.38 -11.74 12.83
CA LEU A 214 -5.21 -11.25 12.12
C LEU A 214 -5.28 -9.73 11.91
N SER A 215 -6.45 -9.20 11.55
CA SER A 215 -6.66 -7.76 11.40
C SER A 215 -6.41 -7.01 12.71
N VAL A 216 -6.90 -7.53 13.84
CA VAL A 216 -6.63 -6.94 15.15
C VAL A 216 -5.12 -6.93 15.46
N ALA A 217 -4.44 -8.07 15.22
CA ALA A 217 -3.00 -8.19 15.48
C ALA A 217 -2.16 -7.24 14.60
N VAL A 218 -2.49 -7.15 13.31
CA VAL A 218 -1.79 -6.26 12.36
C VAL A 218 -2.01 -4.79 12.72
N ILE A 219 -3.25 -4.38 13.05
CA ILE A 219 -3.54 -2.99 13.46
C ILE A 219 -2.77 -2.62 14.73
N ILE A 220 -2.75 -3.50 15.72
CA ILE A 220 -1.98 -3.27 16.96
C ILE A 220 -0.47 -3.17 16.63
N GLY A 221 0.05 -4.04 15.76
CA GLY A 221 1.44 -4.02 15.34
C GLY A 221 1.82 -2.72 14.61
N VAL A 222 0.98 -2.25 13.69
CA VAL A 222 1.22 -1.00 12.95
C VAL A 222 1.14 0.23 13.85
N LEU A 223 0.22 0.25 14.82
CA LEU A 223 0.12 1.37 15.78
C LEU A 223 1.22 1.36 16.84
N GLY A 224 1.94 0.26 16.99
CA GLY A 224 3.05 0.10 17.95
C GLY A 224 4.44 0.31 17.34
N LEU A 225 4.53 0.54 16.02
CA LEU A 225 5.76 0.90 15.30
C LEU A 225 5.97 2.42 15.32
#